data_8528d5e9fb439aa7bb8124480308f4d1
#
_entry.id   8528d5e9fb439aa7bb8124480308f4d1
#
_cell.length_a   1.000
_cell.length_b   1.000
_cell.length_c   1.000
_cell.angle_alpha   90.00
_cell.angle_beta   90.00
_cell.angle_gamma   90.00
#
_symmetry.space_group_name_H-M   'P 1'
#
loop_
_entity.id
_entity.type
_entity.pdbx_description
1 polymer ?
#
loop_
_entity_poly.entity_id
_entity_poly.type
_entity_poly.pdbx_seq_one_letter_code
_entity_poly.pdbx_strand_id
1 'polypeptide(L)'
;MKLQQRILAFINGAPDDFDALAMEVFAFQYKQNPVYRAYCDRQPAVKHWQDIPAVPTSAFKDFAIVCFPVEEAVATFHTSGTTRDKAGNHHFKTLELYEAGARPNFIAHLGNLPALSLIPDDAHSSLAFMAKLFQPQRFHTDATEPVTVLGTAFAFMNLFDAGRRAQFPAGSRAMETGGYKGRSREVPKRELHRLIHERLGIEYIINEYGMTELSTQFYDERPGSDIKDVPHWSRVLIIDPTTGKEARPGERGLIRIFDLANLWSAMCIQTEDLGIGYEEGRFEVLGRAAGAEVRGCSLNAESLRTK
;
A
#
# COMPACT_ATOMS: atom_id res chain seq x y z
N MET A 1 24.52 7.32 -13.31
CA MET A 1 23.54 7.85 -12.35
C MET A 1 23.31 6.80 -11.27
N LYS A 2 23.19 7.14 -9.97
CA LYS A 2 22.91 6.14 -8.92
C LYS A 2 21.50 5.56 -9.14
N LEU A 3 21.27 4.29 -8.84
CA LEU A 3 19.99 3.59 -9.09
C LEU A 3 18.79 4.33 -8.49
N GLN A 4 18.89 4.82 -7.25
CA GLN A 4 17.84 5.64 -6.63
C GLN A 4 17.47 6.87 -7.49
N GLN A 5 18.44 7.57 -8.06
CA GLN A 5 18.18 8.75 -8.88
C GLN A 5 17.49 8.39 -10.21
N ARG A 6 17.75 7.21 -10.76
CA ARG A 6 17.03 6.72 -11.95
C ARG A 6 15.57 6.39 -11.61
N ILE A 7 15.35 5.71 -10.46
CA ILE A 7 13.98 5.40 -10.00
C ILE A 7 13.22 6.70 -9.72
N LEU A 8 13.83 7.68 -9.04
CA LEU A 8 13.21 8.99 -8.82
C LEU A 8 12.85 9.69 -10.13
N ALA A 9 13.74 9.66 -11.11
CA ALA A 9 13.48 10.23 -12.43
C ALA A 9 12.33 9.50 -13.13
N PHE A 10 12.30 8.15 -13.07
CA PHE A 10 11.24 7.33 -13.64
C PHE A 10 9.89 7.61 -12.98
N ILE A 11 9.81 7.65 -11.65
CA ILE A 11 8.59 8.01 -10.91
C ILE A 11 8.07 9.40 -11.36
N ASN A 12 8.98 10.35 -11.62
CA ASN A 12 8.65 11.70 -12.08
C ASN A 12 8.41 11.80 -13.60
N GLY A 13 8.27 10.67 -14.31
CA GLY A 13 7.89 10.61 -15.72
C GLY A 13 9.04 10.66 -16.70
N ALA A 14 10.31 10.59 -16.28
CA ALA A 14 11.41 10.43 -17.20
C ALA A 14 11.33 9.04 -17.87
N PRO A 15 11.62 8.92 -19.17
CA PRO A 15 11.57 7.65 -19.87
C PRO A 15 12.64 6.69 -19.33
N ASP A 16 12.21 5.51 -18.90
CA ASP A 16 13.05 4.36 -18.54
C ASP A 16 12.20 3.08 -18.69
N ASP A 17 12.80 1.92 -18.55
CA ASP A 17 12.15 0.64 -18.70
C ASP A 17 11.94 -0.01 -17.32
N PHE A 18 10.68 -0.33 -16.99
CA PHE A 18 10.35 -0.95 -15.71
C PHE A 18 11.07 -2.28 -15.51
N ASP A 19 11.11 -3.14 -16.55
CA ASP A 19 11.65 -4.48 -16.46
C ASP A 19 13.16 -4.44 -16.18
N ALA A 20 13.87 -3.53 -16.88
CA ALA A 20 15.29 -3.30 -16.64
C ALA A 20 15.56 -2.74 -15.24
N LEU A 21 14.78 -1.72 -14.79
CA LEU A 21 14.90 -1.17 -13.45
C LEU A 21 14.62 -2.22 -12.37
N ALA A 22 13.59 -3.04 -12.54
CA ALA A 22 13.24 -4.10 -11.59
C ALA A 22 14.37 -5.12 -11.44
N MET A 23 15.01 -5.53 -12.54
CA MET A 23 16.15 -6.44 -12.49
C MET A 23 17.38 -5.79 -11.80
N GLU A 24 17.63 -4.50 -12.03
CA GLU A 24 18.71 -3.78 -11.34
C GLU A 24 18.42 -3.62 -9.84
N VAL A 25 17.16 -3.32 -9.45
CA VAL A 25 16.73 -3.27 -8.05
C VAL A 25 16.88 -4.64 -7.39
N PHE A 26 16.46 -5.71 -8.06
CA PHE A 26 16.66 -7.07 -7.57
C PHE A 26 18.15 -7.38 -7.33
N ALA A 27 19.01 -7.11 -8.30
CA ALA A 27 20.44 -7.34 -8.17
C ALA A 27 21.06 -6.53 -7.00
N PHE A 28 20.61 -5.28 -6.81
CA PHE A 28 21.01 -4.44 -5.69
C PHE A 28 20.53 -5.04 -4.36
N GLN A 29 19.26 -5.41 -4.24
CA GLN A 29 18.68 -5.97 -3.00
C GLN A 29 19.29 -7.34 -2.65
N TYR A 30 19.47 -8.21 -3.62
CA TYR A 30 20.15 -9.49 -3.44
C TYR A 30 21.57 -9.31 -2.88
N LYS A 31 22.29 -8.30 -3.38
CA LYS A 31 23.66 -8.01 -2.92
C LYS A 31 23.70 -7.38 -1.52
N GLN A 32 22.79 -6.44 -1.21
CA GLN A 32 22.87 -5.59 -0.02
C GLN A 32 22.03 -6.10 1.15
N ASN A 33 21.01 -6.93 0.92
CA ASN A 33 20.13 -7.46 1.95
C ASN A 33 20.44 -8.93 2.23
N PRO A 34 21.16 -9.25 3.31
CA PRO A 34 21.57 -10.63 3.60
C PRO A 34 20.39 -11.56 3.87
N VAL A 35 19.31 -11.05 4.49
CA VAL A 35 18.09 -11.83 4.75
C VAL A 35 17.40 -12.18 3.42
N TYR A 36 17.24 -11.20 2.55
CA TYR A 36 16.63 -11.41 1.24
C TYR A 36 17.48 -12.32 0.35
N ARG A 37 18.82 -12.16 0.35
CA ARG A 37 19.73 -13.06 -0.37
C ARG A 37 19.56 -14.51 0.06
N ALA A 38 19.61 -14.78 1.37
CA ALA A 38 19.43 -16.13 1.91
C ALA A 38 18.08 -16.76 1.54
N TYR A 39 17.05 -15.94 1.36
CA TYR A 39 15.75 -16.36 0.85
C TYR A 39 15.81 -16.68 -0.65
N CYS A 40 16.39 -15.78 -1.45
CA CYS A 40 16.52 -15.95 -2.90
C CYS A 40 17.35 -17.18 -3.30
N ASP A 41 18.42 -17.49 -2.55
CA ASP A 41 19.29 -18.65 -2.82
C ASP A 41 18.56 -20.00 -2.76
N ARG A 42 17.35 -20.03 -2.20
CA ARG A 42 16.47 -21.22 -2.11
C ARG A 42 15.35 -21.22 -3.16
N GLN A 43 15.28 -20.20 -3.99
CA GLN A 43 14.29 -20.03 -5.03
C GLN A 43 14.85 -20.36 -6.40
N PRO A 44 14.02 -20.60 -7.42
CA PRO A 44 14.48 -20.73 -8.80
C PRO A 44 15.25 -19.49 -9.25
N ALA A 45 16.13 -19.68 -10.24
CA ALA A 45 16.91 -18.59 -10.82
C ALA A 45 15.98 -17.54 -11.47
N VAL A 46 16.24 -16.27 -11.16
CA VAL A 46 15.52 -15.13 -11.71
C VAL A 46 16.02 -14.82 -13.13
N LYS A 47 15.13 -14.88 -14.10
CA LYS A 47 15.40 -14.55 -15.50
C LYS A 47 14.68 -13.28 -15.96
N HIS A 48 13.49 -13.07 -15.43
CA HIS A 48 12.61 -11.95 -15.72
C HIS A 48 12.13 -11.33 -14.41
N TRP A 49 11.62 -10.11 -14.46
CA TRP A 49 11.15 -9.43 -13.24
C TRP A 49 10.02 -10.20 -12.52
N GLN A 50 9.19 -10.93 -13.27
CA GLN A 50 8.11 -11.77 -12.69
C GLN A 50 8.63 -12.92 -11.83
N ASP A 51 9.88 -13.35 -12.07
CA ASP A 51 10.54 -14.44 -11.31
C ASP A 51 11.12 -13.94 -9.98
N ILE A 52 11.18 -12.63 -9.75
CA ILE A 52 11.77 -12.04 -8.54
C ILE A 52 11.03 -12.57 -7.30
N PRO A 53 11.75 -13.22 -6.35
CA PRO A 53 11.13 -13.81 -5.17
C PRO A 53 10.42 -12.76 -4.32
N ALA A 54 9.14 -12.99 -4.06
CA ALA A 54 8.32 -12.10 -3.28
C ALA A 54 8.44 -12.37 -1.78
N VAL A 55 8.75 -11.35 -0.99
CA VAL A 55 8.80 -11.43 0.47
C VAL A 55 7.38 -11.39 1.03
N PRO A 56 6.97 -12.38 1.85
CA PRO A 56 5.67 -12.33 2.51
C PRO A 56 5.62 -11.18 3.52
N THR A 57 4.48 -10.49 3.62
CA THR A 57 4.27 -9.40 4.59
C THR A 57 4.57 -9.82 6.03
N SER A 58 4.27 -11.07 6.40
CA SER A 58 4.57 -11.63 7.72
C SER A 58 6.07 -11.63 8.07
N ALA A 59 6.96 -11.64 7.07
CA ALA A 59 8.42 -11.64 7.30
C ALA A 59 8.91 -10.35 7.98
N PHE A 60 8.23 -9.23 7.79
CA PHE A 60 8.56 -7.95 8.43
C PHE A 60 8.37 -7.95 9.95
N LYS A 61 7.66 -8.95 10.48
CA LYS A 61 7.51 -9.15 11.94
C LYS A 61 8.77 -9.74 12.56
N ASP A 62 9.47 -10.59 11.83
CA ASP A 62 10.57 -11.38 12.35
C ASP A 62 11.95 -10.88 11.91
N PHE A 63 12.02 -10.19 10.77
CA PHE A 63 13.26 -9.79 10.13
C PHE A 63 13.29 -8.31 9.77
N ALA A 64 14.46 -7.70 9.90
CA ALA A 64 14.74 -6.41 9.29
C ALA A 64 15.06 -6.63 7.80
N ILE A 65 14.08 -6.36 6.94
CA ILE A 65 14.22 -6.50 5.48
C ILE A 65 14.78 -5.19 4.93
N VAL A 66 16.10 -5.03 4.97
CA VAL A 66 16.77 -3.76 4.65
C VAL A 66 18.08 -3.97 3.87
N CYS A 67 18.43 -2.99 3.03
CA CYS A 67 19.66 -2.92 2.25
C CYS A 67 20.71 -1.98 2.87
N PHE A 68 20.60 -1.67 4.16
CA PHE A 68 21.47 -0.74 4.89
C PHE A 68 21.47 -1.10 6.40
N PRO A 69 22.42 -0.61 7.21
CA PRO A 69 22.37 -0.77 8.66
C PRO A 69 21.11 -0.15 9.25
N VAL A 70 20.38 -0.89 10.09
CA VAL A 70 19.06 -0.45 10.64
C VAL A 70 19.17 0.86 11.42
N GLU A 71 20.28 1.11 12.06
CA GLU A 71 20.61 2.33 12.79
C GLU A 71 20.70 3.59 11.91
N GLU A 72 20.84 3.41 10.60
CA GLU A 72 20.81 4.51 9.62
C GLU A 72 19.37 4.85 9.15
N ALA A 73 18.33 4.17 9.69
CA ALA A 73 16.96 4.44 9.29
C ALA A 73 16.52 5.84 9.73
N VAL A 74 16.06 6.63 8.79
CA VAL A 74 15.47 7.97 9.05
C VAL A 74 14.03 7.87 9.53
N ALA A 75 13.34 6.76 9.23
CA ALA A 75 11.99 6.45 9.69
C ALA A 75 11.80 4.93 9.81
N THR A 76 10.91 4.54 10.74
CA THR A 76 10.44 3.16 10.88
C THR A 76 8.94 3.18 11.04
N PHE A 77 8.23 2.56 10.10
CA PHE A 77 6.78 2.39 10.20
C PHE A 77 6.44 0.99 10.71
N HIS A 78 5.42 0.93 11.58
CA HIS A 78 4.97 -0.30 12.20
C HIS A 78 3.73 -0.84 11.50
N THR A 79 3.71 -2.15 11.24
CA THR A 79 2.48 -2.79 10.75
C THR A 79 1.44 -2.78 11.88
N SER A 80 0.19 -2.68 11.50
CA SER A 80 -0.90 -2.77 12.47
C SER A 80 -1.02 -4.21 12.98
N GLY A 81 -0.25 -4.55 14.02
CA GLY A 81 -0.42 -5.82 14.75
C GLY A 81 -1.79 -5.89 15.41
N THR A 82 -2.46 -7.05 15.35
CA THR A 82 -3.54 -7.36 16.30
C THR A 82 -2.92 -7.46 17.69
N THR A 83 -3.64 -7.09 18.74
CA THR A 83 -3.19 -6.84 20.12
C THR A 83 -2.37 -7.96 20.79
N ARG A 84 -2.10 -9.08 20.15
CA ARG A 84 -1.33 -10.23 20.66
C ARG A 84 -0.07 -10.57 19.82
N ASP A 85 0.07 -9.99 18.63
CA ASP A 85 1.19 -10.30 17.74
C ASP A 85 2.20 -9.17 17.71
N LYS A 86 3.47 -9.53 17.60
CA LYS A 86 4.58 -8.60 17.36
C LYS A 86 4.29 -7.79 16.08
N ALA A 87 4.34 -6.46 16.16
CA ALA A 87 4.25 -5.60 14.98
C ALA A 87 5.46 -5.83 14.08
N GLY A 88 5.25 -5.85 12.77
CA GLY A 88 6.33 -5.80 11.80
C GLY A 88 6.89 -4.38 11.66
N ASN A 89 8.13 -4.28 11.21
CA ASN A 89 8.82 -3.00 11.03
C ASN A 89 9.27 -2.85 9.58
N HIS A 90 8.92 -1.71 8.97
CA HIS A 90 9.49 -1.28 7.71
C HIS A 90 10.40 -0.07 7.95
N HIS A 91 11.70 -0.26 7.71
CA HIS A 91 12.74 0.75 7.93
C HIS A 91 13.06 1.48 6.63
N PHE A 92 13.15 2.79 6.69
CA PHE A 92 13.43 3.66 5.54
C PHE A 92 14.80 4.33 5.70
N LYS A 93 15.69 4.13 4.73
CA LYS A 93 16.95 4.86 4.63
C LYS A 93 16.71 6.32 4.22
N THR A 94 15.70 6.55 3.41
CA THR A 94 15.24 7.86 2.94
C THR A 94 13.77 7.76 2.58
N LEU A 95 13.04 8.84 2.73
CA LEU A 95 11.62 8.93 2.35
C LEU A 95 11.40 9.51 0.96
N GLU A 96 12.47 9.88 0.24
CA GLU A 96 12.39 10.54 -1.08
C GLU A 96 11.58 9.76 -2.11
N LEU A 97 11.79 8.43 -2.21
CA LEU A 97 11.05 7.58 -3.16
C LEU A 97 9.58 7.47 -2.76
N TYR A 98 9.29 7.36 -1.46
CA TYR A 98 7.93 7.34 -0.93
C TYR A 98 7.19 8.64 -1.29
N GLU A 99 7.80 9.79 -0.98
CA GLU A 99 7.22 11.10 -1.23
C GLU A 99 7.03 11.38 -2.71
N ALA A 100 8.02 11.00 -3.54
CA ALA A 100 7.97 11.16 -4.98
C ALA A 100 6.81 10.40 -5.63
N GLY A 101 6.49 9.20 -5.12
CA GLY A 101 5.34 8.43 -5.58
C GLY A 101 4.01 8.89 -4.97
N ALA A 102 3.97 9.07 -3.65
CA ALA A 102 2.73 9.33 -2.92
C ALA A 102 2.05 10.65 -3.32
N ARG A 103 2.82 11.75 -3.41
CA ARG A 103 2.26 13.06 -3.68
C ARG A 103 1.60 13.19 -5.06
N PRO A 104 2.27 12.92 -6.20
CA PRO A 104 1.65 13.05 -7.51
C PRO A 104 0.52 12.04 -7.72
N ASN A 105 0.66 10.82 -7.20
CA ASN A 105 -0.37 9.79 -7.31
C ASN A 105 -1.67 10.18 -6.58
N PHE A 106 -1.55 10.68 -5.34
CA PHE A 106 -2.69 11.23 -4.62
C PHE A 106 -3.37 12.37 -5.38
N ILE A 107 -2.57 13.35 -5.87
CA ILE A 107 -3.10 14.52 -6.57
C ILE A 107 -3.82 14.10 -7.86
N ALA A 108 -3.34 13.10 -8.57
CA ALA A 108 -3.98 12.59 -9.78
C ALA A 108 -5.39 12.06 -9.52
N HIS A 109 -5.63 11.42 -8.36
CA HIS A 109 -6.93 10.83 -8.01
C HIS A 109 -7.84 11.77 -7.19
N LEU A 110 -7.26 12.56 -6.31
CA LEU A 110 -7.99 13.36 -5.31
C LEU A 110 -7.84 14.86 -5.48
N GLY A 111 -7.00 15.32 -6.44
CA GLY A 111 -6.71 16.73 -6.63
C GLY A 111 -5.85 17.32 -5.52
N ASN A 112 -5.61 18.63 -5.62
CA ASN A 112 -4.78 19.38 -4.67
C ASN A 112 -5.66 20.36 -3.89
N LEU A 113 -6.60 19.84 -3.09
CA LEU A 113 -7.46 20.63 -2.20
C LEU A 113 -6.86 20.68 -0.79
N PRO A 114 -7.24 21.69 0.03
CA PRO A 114 -6.94 21.67 1.46
C PRO A 114 -7.39 20.36 2.10
N ALA A 115 -6.56 19.74 2.91
CA ALA A 115 -6.87 18.45 3.51
C ALA A 115 -7.37 18.58 4.96
N LEU A 116 -8.39 17.81 5.32
CA LEU A 116 -8.85 17.61 6.69
C LEU A 116 -8.62 16.14 7.06
N SER A 117 -8.01 15.86 8.22
CA SER A 117 -7.67 14.50 8.60
C SER A 117 -8.43 13.99 9.81
N LEU A 118 -9.00 12.80 9.66
CA LEU A 118 -9.49 11.93 10.73
C LEU A 118 -8.41 10.91 11.17
N ILE A 119 -7.27 10.89 10.48
CA ILE A 119 -6.16 9.98 10.77
C ILE A 119 -5.39 10.53 11.97
N PRO A 120 -5.18 9.73 13.04
CA PRO A 120 -4.37 10.16 14.18
C PRO A 120 -2.94 10.48 13.77
N ASP A 121 -2.33 11.47 14.43
CA ASP A 121 -0.90 11.74 14.31
C ASP A 121 -0.11 10.64 15.02
N ASP A 122 0.59 9.81 14.23
CA ASP A 122 1.43 8.73 14.72
C ASP A 122 2.72 8.69 13.88
N ALA A 123 3.85 8.89 14.54
CA ALA A 123 5.17 8.91 13.89
C ALA A 123 5.57 7.56 13.28
N HIS A 124 4.94 6.47 13.74
CA HIS A 124 5.21 5.12 13.27
C HIS A 124 4.17 4.58 12.28
N SER A 125 3.24 5.43 11.84
CA SER A 125 2.22 5.07 10.85
C SER A 125 2.59 5.59 9.46
N SER A 126 2.75 4.69 8.48
CA SER A 126 2.95 5.07 7.08
C SER A 126 1.77 5.87 6.53
N LEU A 127 0.54 5.53 6.95
CA LEU A 127 -0.67 6.27 6.57
C LEU A 127 -0.67 7.70 7.14
N ALA A 128 -0.27 7.87 8.42
CA ALA A 128 -0.15 9.21 9.00
C ALA A 128 0.95 10.02 8.31
N PHE A 129 2.07 9.40 7.96
CA PHE A 129 3.13 10.03 7.19
C PHE A 129 2.62 10.49 5.80
N MET A 130 1.94 9.61 5.07
CA MET A 130 1.35 9.94 3.77
C MET A 130 0.38 11.12 3.89
N ALA A 131 -0.52 11.11 4.87
CA ALA A 131 -1.44 12.21 5.10
C ALA A 131 -0.71 13.53 5.39
N LYS A 132 0.37 13.53 6.19
CA LYS A 132 1.18 14.71 6.51
C LYS A 132 1.82 15.39 5.28
N LEU A 133 2.04 14.66 4.19
CA LEU A 133 2.54 15.26 2.95
C LEU A 133 1.61 16.36 2.41
N PHE A 134 0.33 16.32 2.77
CA PHE A 134 -0.68 17.30 2.36
C PHE A 134 -0.98 18.34 3.44
N GLN A 135 -0.18 18.40 4.51
CA GLN A 135 -0.30 19.38 5.61
C GLN A 135 -1.75 19.47 6.13
N PRO A 136 -2.40 18.36 6.48
CA PRO A 136 -3.81 18.36 6.78
C PRO A 136 -4.10 19.09 8.08
N GLN A 137 -5.19 19.85 8.11
CA GLN A 137 -5.77 20.32 9.35
C GLN A 137 -6.51 19.15 10.06
N ARG A 138 -6.64 19.25 11.38
CA ARG A 138 -7.51 18.33 12.10
C ARG A 138 -8.95 18.50 11.61
N PHE A 139 -9.67 17.39 11.46
CA PHE A 139 -11.06 17.39 11.00
C PHE A 139 -11.93 18.39 11.78
N HIS A 140 -12.64 19.23 11.06
CA HIS A 140 -13.67 20.15 11.52
C HIS A 140 -14.81 20.22 10.51
N THR A 141 -15.93 20.85 10.84
CA THR A 141 -17.17 20.79 10.05
C THR A 141 -17.59 22.13 9.41
N ASP A 142 -16.78 23.17 9.57
CA ASP A 142 -17.07 24.55 9.17
C ASP A 142 -16.21 25.04 8.00
N ALA A 143 -15.72 24.10 7.15
CA ALA A 143 -15.01 24.48 5.94
C ALA A 143 -15.95 25.22 4.97
N THR A 144 -15.49 26.35 4.47
CA THR A 144 -16.23 27.21 3.52
C THR A 144 -15.80 27.02 2.07
N GLU A 145 -14.67 26.36 1.85
CA GLU A 145 -14.12 26.02 0.55
C GLU A 145 -14.04 24.50 0.39
N PRO A 146 -14.02 23.96 -0.85
CA PRO A 146 -13.86 22.54 -1.07
C PRO A 146 -12.60 21.97 -0.41
N VAL A 147 -12.72 20.81 0.22
CA VAL A 147 -11.66 20.12 0.96
C VAL A 147 -11.56 18.64 0.56
N THR A 148 -10.44 18.01 0.88
CA THR A 148 -10.31 16.56 0.86
C THR A 148 -10.28 16.02 2.29
N VAL A 149 -11.27 15.20 2.66
CA VAL A 149 -11.33 14.54 3.97
C VAL A 149 -10.61 13.20 3.90
N LEU A 150 -9.57 13.03 4.74
CA LEU A 150 -8.76 11.81 4.83
C LEU A 150 -9.17 10.99 6.06
N GLY A 151 -9.47 9.71 5.87
CA GLY A 151 -9.83 8.86 7.00
C GLY A 151 -9.73 7.37 6.70
N THR A 152 -9.63 6.57 7.78
CA THR A 152 -9.88 5.14 7.67
C THR A 152 -11.38 4.86 7.70
N ALA A 153 -11.81 3.71 7.16
CA ALA A 153 -13.21 3.27 7.28
C ALA A 153 -13.68 3.31 8.75
N PHE A 154 -12.81 2.86 9.67
CA PHE A 154 -13.05 2.92 11.11
C PHE A 154 -13.24 4.37 11.62
N ALA A 155 -12.40 5.32 11.17
CA ALA A 155 -12.48 6.71 11.63
C ALA A 155 -13.77 7.39 11.16
N PHE A 156 -14.20 7.14 9.91
CA PHE A 156 -15.49 7.62 9.41
C PHE A 156 -16.66 7.04 10.19
N MET A 157 -16.66 5.72 10.45
CA MET A 157 -17.73 5.11 11.24
C MET A 157 -17.82 5.68 12.65
N ASN A 158 -16.68 5.85 13.34
CA ASN A 158 -16.67 6.50 14.66
C ASN A 158 -17.23 7.93 14.64
N LEU A 159 -16.90 8.70 13.59
CA LEU A 159 -17.45 10.03 13.39
C LEU A 159 -18.98 9.99 13.30
N PHE A 160 -19.52 9.04 12.53
CA PHE A 160 -20.96 8.89 12.32
C PHE A 160 -21.70 8.33 13.54
N ASP A 161 -21.11 7.36 14.25
CA ASP A 161 -21.64 6.79 15.49
C ASP A 161 -21.68 7.85 16.61
N ALA A 162 -20.75 8.80 16.61
CA ALA A 162 -20.76 9.98 17.48
C ALA A 162 -21.81 11.05 17.04
N GLY A 163 -22.66 10.75 16.06
CA GLY A 163 -23.73 11.64 15.58
C GLY A 163 -23.23 12.85 14.78
N ARG A 164 -21.94 12.89 14.41
CA ARG A 164 -21.38 14.04 13.68
C ARG A 164 -21.88 14.08 12.25
N ARG A 165 -22.18 15.30 11.80
CA ARG A 165 -22.59 15.62 10.43
C ARG A 165 -21.93 16.92 10.00
N ALA A 166 -21.75 17.08 8.71
CA ALA A 166 -21.34 18.32 8.06
C ALA A 166 -21.98 18.37 6.67
N GLN A 167 -22.05 19.54 6.09
CA GLN A 167 -22.35 19.71 4.67
C GLN A 167 -21.16 20.45 4.06
N PHE A 168 -20.20 19.68 3.55
CA PHE A 168 -19.04 20.27 2.90
C PHE A 168 -19.41 20.92 1.56
N PRO A 169 -18.69 21.98 1.14
CA PRO A 169 -18.93 22.64 -0.14
C PRO A 169 -18.83 21.67 -1.33
N ALA A 170 -19.59 21.97 -2.38
CA ALA A 170 -19.54 21.20 -3.63
C ALA A 170 -18.13 21.14 -4.18
N GLY A 171 -17.72 19.98 -4.70
CA GLY A 171 -16.34 19.71 -5.13
C GLY A 171 -15.42 19.18 -4.03
N SER A 172 -15.88 19.10 -2.78
CA SER A 172 -15.15 18.38 -1.73
C SER A 172 -15.02 16.89 -2.04
N ARG A 173 -13.95 16.29 -1.57
CA ARG A 173 -13.58 14.89 -1.84
C ARG A 173 -13.32 14.14 -0.54
N ALA A 174 -13.37 12.81 -0.58
CA ALA A 174 -12.95 11.98 0.53
C ALA A 174 -12.02 10.86 0.04
N MET A 175 -10.96 10.61 0.81
CA MET A 175 -10.17 9.39 0.72
C MET A 175 -10.52 8.52 1.93
N GLU A 176 -10.96 7.30 1.66
CA GLU A 176 -11.09 6.30 2.72
C GLU A 176 -10.14 5.14 2.45
N THR A 177 -9.59 4.57 3.53
CA THR A 177 -8.62 3.49 3.44
C THR A 177 -8.76 2.50 4.58
N GLY A 178 -8.22 1.31 4.37
CA GLY A 178 -8.12 0.26 5.37
C GLY A 178 -9.48 -0.30 5.79
N GLY A 179 -9.41 -1.28 6.70
CA GLY A 179 -10.58 -1.99 7.22
C GLY A 179 -10.91 -1.58 8.65
N TYR A 180 -11.93 -2.22 9.20
CA TYR A 180 -12.45 -1.97 10.55
C TYR A 180 -11.59 -2.60 11.66
N LYS A 181 -10.71 -3.55 11.32
CA LYS A 181 -9.81 -4.26 12.27
C LYS A 181 -10.54 -4.85 13.50
N GLY A 182 -11.80 -5.24 13.33
CA GLY A 182 -12.64 -5.77 14.42
C GLY A 182 -12.94 -4.77 15.56
N ARG A 183 -12.77 -3.46 15.32
CA ARG A 183 -12.92 -2.39 16.34
C ARG A 183 -14.23 -1.64 16.27
N SER A 184 -15.03 -1.81 15.22
CA SER A 184 -16.34 -1.17 15.04
C SER A 184 -17.27 -2.07 14.24
N ARG A 185 -18.53 -1.62 14.07
CA ARG A 185 -19.45 -2.26 13.14
C ARG A 185 -18.87 -2.18 11.72
N GLU A 186 -18.58 -3.33 11.14
CA GLU A 186 -18.16 -3.43 9.76
C GLU A 186 -19.35 -3.21 8.82
N VAL A 187 -19.17 -2.36 7.84
CA VAL A 187 -20.14 -2.15 6.77
C VAL A 187 -19.47 -2.34 5.41
N PRO A 188 -20.20 -2.80 4.38
CA PRO A 188 -19.65 -2.87 3.02
C PRO A 188 -19.17 -1.49 2.53
N LYS A 189 -18.13 -1.45 1.68
CA LYS A 189 -17.58 -0.21 1.10
C LYS A 189 -18.68 0.71 0.55
N ARG A 190 -19.64 0.16 -0.22
CA ARG A 190 -20.75 0.94 -0.78
C ARG A 190 -21.62 1.59 0.29
N GLU A 191 -21.85 0.91 1.40
CA GLU A 191 -22.60 1.47 2.52
C GLU A 191 -21.83 2.58 3.22
N LEU A 192 -20.51 2.42 3.42
CA LEU A 192 -19.66 3.48 3.95
C LEU A 192 -19.68 4.72 3.05
N HIS A 193 -19.54 4.53 1.73
CA HIS A 193 -19.59 5.64 0.76
C HIS A 193 -20.96 6.36 0.78
N ARG A 194 -22.06 5.59 0.88
CA ARG A 194 -23.40 6.17 1.06
C ARG A 194 -23.48 7.01 2.36
N LEU A 195 -22.94 6.51 3.46
CA LEU A 195 -22.93 7.24 4.73
C LEU A 195 -22.04 8.50 4.66
N ILE A 196 -20.89 8.45 3.99
CA ILE A 196 -20.04 9.63 3.77
C ILE A 196 -20.82 10.68 2.98
N HIS A 197 -21.49 10.29 1.90
CA HIS A 197 -22.32 11.20 1.12
C HIS A 197 -23.47 11.80 1.97
N GLU A 198 -24.25 10.99 2.65
CA GLU A 198 -25.40 11.44 3.44
C GLU A 198 -25.04 12.28 4.66
N ARG A 199 -23.89 12.03 5.27
CA ARG A 199 -23.48 12.69 6.51
C ARG A 199 -22.54 13.87 6.31
N LEU A 200 -21.81 13.90 5.21
CA LEU A 200 -20.82 14.94 4.93
C LEU A 200 -21.08 15.72 3.62
N GLY A 201 -22.04 15.28 2.79
CA GLY A 201 -22.34 15.92 1.50
C GLY A 201 -21.25 15.68 0.43
N ILE A 202 -20.38 14.69 0.62
CA ILE A 202 -19.28 14.41 -0.30
C ILE A 202 -19.68 13.29 -1.26
N GLU A 203 -19.64 13.58 -2.57
CA GLU A 203 -19.96 12.61 -3.64
C GLU A 203 -18.70 11.94 -4.21
N TYR A 204 -17.58 12.67 -4.26
CA TYR A 204 -16.34 12.17 -4.81
C TYR A 204 -15.54 11.44 -3.74
N ILE A 205 -15.66 10.12 -3.72
CA ILE A 205 -15.04 9.26 -2.71
C ILE A 205 -14.15 8.25 -3.40
N ILE A 206 -12.87 8.17 -3.00
CA ILE A 206 -11.85 7.25 -3.52
C ILE A 206 -11.38 6.35 -2.38
N ASN A 207 -11.37 5.04 -2.62
CA ASN A 207 -10.73 4.11 -1.71
C ASN A 207 -9.24 3.98 -2.05
N GLU A 208 -8.42 4.04 -1.03
CA GLU A 208 -6.98 3.78 -1.09
C GLU A 208 -6.67 2.37 -0.60
N TYR A 209 -5.77 1.67 -1.29
CA TYR A 209 -5.16 0.43 -0.86
C TYR A 209 -3.66 0.62 -0.70
N GLY A 210 -3.19 0.38 0.49
CA GLY A 210 -1.78 0.44 0.85
C GLY A 210 -1.49 -0.35 2.11
N MET A 211 -0.23 -0.50 2.41
CA MET A 211 0.24 -1.19 3.62
C MET A 211 1.60 -0.65 4.04
N THR A 212 1.98 -0.93 5.28
CA THR A 212 3.25 -0.47 5.85
C THR A 212 4.46 -0.99 5.08
N GLU A 213 4.37 -2.18 4.52
CA GLU A 213 5.42 -2.89 3.79
C GLU A 213 5.69 -2.32 2.38
N LEU A 214 4.85 -1.40 1.91
CA LEU A 214 4.95 -0.74 0.60
C LEU A 214 5.30 0.74 0.73
N SER A 215 5.88 1.31 -0.33
CA SER A 215 6.09 2.76 -0.49
C SER A 215 5.05 3.39 -1.43
N THR A 216 4.29 2.59 -2.15
CA THR A 216 3.29 3.02 -3.11
C THR A 216 1.87 2.77 -2.59
N GLN A 217 0.95 3.71 -2.87
CA GLN A 217 -0.48 3.61 -2.64
C GLN A 217 -1.20 3.35 -3.96
N PHE A 218 -2.31 2.61 -3.91
CA PHE A 218 -3.16 2.31 -5.05
C PHE A 218 -4.55 2.88 -4.81
N TYR A 219 -5.06 3.66 -5.73
CA TYR A 219 -6.35 4.35 -5.62
C TYR A 219 -7.37 3.76 -6.57
N ASP A 220 -8.65 3.81 -6.20
CA ASP A 220 -9.72 3.52 -7.17
C ASP A 220 -9.54 4.40 -8.41
N GLU A 221 -9.68 3.85 -9.61
CA GLU A 221 -9.55 4.57 -10.88
C GLU A 221 -10.54 5.74 -11.00
N ARG A 222 -11.69 5.65 -10.33
CA ARG A 222 -12.74 6.65 -10.25
C ARG A 222 -13.70 6.38 -9.08
N PRO A 223 -14.49 7.36 -8.64
CA PRO A 223 -15.49 7.16 -7.62
C PRO A 223 -16.45 6.02 -7.96
N GLY A 224 -16.73 5.17 -6.96
CA GLY A 224 -17.61 4.01 -7.10
C GLY A 224 -17.04 2.81 -7.85
N SER A 225 -15.79 2.89 -8.30
CA SER A 225 -15.06 1.72 -8.80
C SER A 225 -14.50 0.89 -7.64
N ASP A 226 -14.33 -0.41 -7.87
CA ASP A 226 -13.57 -1.30 -6.99
C ASP A 226 -12.18 -1.62 -7.60
N ILE A 227 -11.91 -1.13 -8.82
CA ILE A 227 -10.67 -1.35 -9.58
C ILE A 227 -9.64 -0.29 -9.20
N LYS A 228 -8.43 -0.73 -8.89
CA LYS A 228 -7.28 0.11 -8.55
C LYS A 228 -6.42 0.40 -9.77
N ASP A 229 -6.02 1.66 -9.91
CA ASP A 229 -4.96 2.04 -10.80
C ASP A 229 -3.60 1.64 -10.25
N VAL A 230 -2.71 1.20 -11.16
CA VAL A 230 -1.33 0.83 -10.82
C VAL A 230 -0.38 1.86 -11.43
N PRO A 231 0.35 2.62 -10.61
CA PRO A 231 1.31 3.59 -11.13
C PRO A 231 2.41 2.92 -11.95
N HIS A 232 2.95 3.62 -12.95
CA HIS A 232 3.92 3.06 -13.91
C HIS A 232 5.21 2.52 -13.27
N TRP A 233 5.56 2.93 -12.04
CA TRP A 233 6.69 2.43 -11.26
C TRP A 233 6.36 1.21 -10.40
N SER A 234 5.15 0.67 -10.53
CA SER A 234 4.69 -0.56 -9.86
C SER A 234 4.12 -1.55 -10.85
N ARG A 235 4.05 -2.82 -10.46
CA ARG A 235 3.31 -3.88 -11.15
C ARG A 235 2.58 -4.72 -10.11
N VAL A 236 1.44 -5.26 -10.50
CA VAL A 236 0.64 -6.16 -9.66
C VAL A 236 0.37 -7.44 -10.43
N LEU A 237 0.61 -8.57 -9.79
CA LEU A 237 0.23 -9.89 -10.28
C LEU A 237 -0.74 -10.52 -9.30
N ILE A 238 -1.72 -11.25 -9.81
CA ILE A 238 -2.62 -12.07 -9.03
C ILE A 238 -2.13 -13.50 -9.10
N ILE A 239 -1.81 -14.09 -7.96
CA ILE A 239 -1.17 -15.41 -7.87
C ILE A 239 -2.18 -16.43 -7.38
N ASP A 240 -2.40 -17.47 -8.18
CA ASP A 240 -3.18 -18.63 -7.74
C ASP A 240 -2.44 -19.33 -6.57
N PRO A 241 -3.03 -19.37 -5.37
CA PRO A 241 -2.38 -19.95 -4.19
C PRO A 241 -2.14 -21.46 -4.30
N THR A 242 -2.83 -22.15 -5.22
CA THR A 242 -2.70 -23.59 -5.43
C THR A 242 -1.50 -23.95 -6.29
N THR A 243 -1.29 -23.17 -7.36
CA THR A 243 -0.23 -23.43 -8.34
C THR A 243 1.01 -22.58 -8.13
N GLY A 244 0.90 -21.46 -7.40
CA GLY A 244 1.95 -20.46 -7.23
C GLY A 244 2.24 -19.64 -8.50
N LYS A 245 1.44 -19.82 -9.55
CA LYS A 245 1.57 -19.11 -10.82
C LYS A 245 0.59 -17.95 -10.90
N GLU A 246 0.82 -17.06 -11.86
CA GLU A 246 -0.11 -15.99 -12.17
C GLU A 246 -1.48 -16.57 -12.58
N ALA A 247 -2.54 -16.07 -11.97
CA ALA A 247 -3.92 -16.38 -12.30
C ALA A 247 -4.30 -15.73 -13.64
N ARG A 248 -5.29 -16.29 -14.33
CA ARG A 248 -5.81 -15.67 -15.57
C ARG A 248 -6.57 -14.38 -15.24
N PRO A 249 -6.62 -13.43 -16.17
CA PRO A 249 -7.45 -12.24 -16.00
C PRO A 249 -8.89 -12.60 -15.59
N GLY A 250 -9.41 -11.94 -14.57
CA GLY A 250 -10.73 -12.22 -14.00
C GLY A 250 -10.77 -13.36 -12.96
N GLU A 251 -9.71 -14.12 -12.79
CA GLU A 251 -9.63 -15.16 -11.75
C GLU A 251 -9.10 -14.55 -10.43
N ARG A 252 -9.57 -15.13 -9.32
CA ARG A 252 -9.19 -14.73 -7.96
C ARG A 252 -7.85 -15.36 -7.56
N GLY A 253 -7.01 -14.59 -6.90
CA GLY A 253 -5.78 -15.09 -6.30
C GLY A 253 -5.21 -14.13 -5.27
N LEU A 254 -4.00 -14.40 -4.78
CA LEU A 254 -3.28 -13.54 -3.84
C LEU A 254 -2.59 -12.39 -4.58
N ILE A 255 -2.70 -11.19 -4.04
CA ILE A 255 -2.08 -10.00 -4.61
C ILE A 255 -0.58 -10.03 -4.35
N ARG A 256 0.22 -9.92 -5.43
CA ARG A 256 1.68 -9.74 -5.39
C ARG A 256 2.03 -8.41 -6.01
N ILE A 257 2.82 -7.62 -5.30
CA ILE A 257 3.15 -6.24 -5.70
C ILE A 257 4.65 -6.11 -5.92
N PHE A 258 5.02 -5.49 -7.04
CA PHE A 258 6.37 -5.06 -7.35
C PHE A 258 6.39 -3.53 -7.30
N ASP A 259 7.16 -2.98 -6.37
CA ASP A 259 7.22 -1.56 -6.06
C ASP A 259 8.67 -1.06 -6.14
N LEU A 260 9.02 -0.36 -7.22
CA LEU A 260 10.38 0.19 -7.39
C LEU A 260 10.74 1.21 -6.31
N ALA A 261 9.73 1.87 -5.70
CA ALA A 261 9.95 2.80 -4.59
C ALA A 261 10.47 2.10 -3.32
N ASN A 262 10.31 0.77 -3.20
CA ASN A 262 10.85 -0.04 -2.12
C ASN A 262 12.33 -0.43 -2.28
N LEU A 263 13.13 0.37 -2.97
CA LEU A 263 14.56 0.10 -3.27
C LEU A 263 15.36 -0.38 -2.05
N TRP A 264 15.16 0.25 -0.89
CA TRP A 264 15.97 0.02 0.31
C TRP A 264 15.49 -1.12 1.20
N SER A 265 14.42 -1.84 0.80
CA SER A 265 13.82 -2.96 1.52
C SER A 265 13.69 -4.19 0.62
N ALA A 266 12.45 -4.61 0.33
CA ALA A 266 12.13 -5.61 -0.68
C ALA A 266 11.14 -5.02 -1.70
N MET A 267 11.51 -5.05 -2.97
CA MET A 267 10.67 -4.53 -4.05
C MET A 267 9.43 -5.40 -4.28
N CYS A 268 9.60 -6.72 -4.19
CA CYS A 268 8.51 -7.66 -4.45
C CYS A 268 7.90 -8.16 -3.14
N ILE A 269 6.63 -7.87 -2.93
CA ILE A 269 5.87 -8.22 -1.72
C ILE A 269 4.72 -9.17 -2.07
N GLN A 270 4.64 -10.30 -1.36
CA GLN A 270 3.49 -11.18 -1.38
C GLN A 270 2.56 -10.81 -0.23
N THR A 271 1.38 -10.34 -0.55
CA THR A 271 0.37 -9.99 0.44
C THR A 271 -0.44 -11.21 0.88
N GLU A 272 -1.23 -11.04 1.94
CA GLU A 272 -2.25 -11.99 2.38
C GLU A 272 -3.65 -11.57 1.90
N ASP A 273 -3.73 -10.62 0.98
CA ASP A 273 -4.99 -10.11 0.45
C ASP A 273 -5.32 -10.81 -0.88
N LEU A 274 -6.61 -11.07 -1.08
CA LEU A 274 -7.16 -11.62 -2.31
C LEU A 274 -7.51 -10.48 -3.26
N GLY A 275 -7.33 -10.73 -4.54
CA GLY A 275 -7.70 -9.82 -5.61
C GLY A 275 -8.05 -10.51 -6.90
N ILE A 276 -8.50 -9.71 -7.85
CA ILE A 276 -8.75 -10.09 -9.25
C ILE A 276 -7.94 -9.13 -10.12
N GLY A 277 -7.21 -9.67 -11.09
CA GLY A 277 -6.45 -8.89 -12.07
C GLY A 277 -7.29 -8.56 -13.30
N TYR A 278 -7.08 -7.37 -13.84
CA TYR A 278 -7.69 -6.87 -15.07
C TYR A 278 -6.62 -6.48 -16.08
N GLU A 279 -7.06 -6.09 -17.28
CA GLU A 279 -6.17 -5.57 -18.31
C GLU A 279 -5.40 -4.32 -17.82
N GLU A 280 -4.26 -4.04 -18.43
CA GLU A 280 -3.36 -2.93 -18.09
C GLU A 280 -2.81 -2.98 -16.66
N GLY A 281 -2.79 -4.18 -16.04
CA GLY A 281 -2.24 -4.41 -14.70
C GLY A 281 -3.11 -3.90 -13.55
N ARG A 282 -4.31 -3.37 -13.83
CA ARG A 282 -5.28 -2.95 -12.81
C ARG A 282 -5.79 -4.13 -12.01
N PHE A 283 -6.25 -3.90 -10.80
CA PHE A 283 -6.73 -4.97 -9.92
C PHE A 283 -7.83 -4.50 -8.97
N GLU A 284 -8.58 -5.46 -8.47
CA GLU A 284 -9.57 -5.30 -7.40
C GLU A 284 -9.09 -5.99 -6.14
N VAL A 285 -9.36 -5.42 -4.97
CA VAL A 285 -9.08 -5.99 -3.66
C VAL A 285 -10.35 -6.59 -3.08
N LEU A 286 -10.36 -7.89 -2.84
CA LEU A 286 -11.52 -8.62 -2.30
C LEU A 286 -11.49 -8.76 -0.77
N GLY A 287 -10.35 -8.43 -0.13
CA GLY A 287 -10.14 -8.56 1.30
C GLY A 287 -9.13 -9.64 1.66
N ARG A 288 -9.01 -9.94 2.96
CA ARG A 288 -8.05 -10.94 3.46
C ARG A 288 -8.39 -12.36 3.08
N ALA A 289 -7.38 -13.12 2.70
CA ALA A 289 -7.50 -14.56 2.47
C ALA A 289 -7.83 -15.30 3.78
N ALA A 290 -8.73 -16.27 3.71
CA ALA A 290 -9.00 -17.16 4.84
C ALA A 290 -7.81 -18.11 5.09
N GLY A 291 -7.59 -18.55 6.33
CA GLY A 291 -6.41 -19.27 6.79
C GLY A 291 -5.93 -20.48 5.97
N ALA A 292 -6.77 -21.08 5.12
CA ALA A 292 -6.35 -22.17 4.22
C ALA A 292 -5.58 -21.66 2.98
N GLU A 293 -5.93 -20.48 2.48
CA GLU A 293 -5.31 -19.86 1.29
C GLU A 293 -3.95 -19.21 1.64
N VAL A 294 -3.76 -18.82 2.91
CA VAL A 294 -2.53 -18.21 3.43
C VAL A 294 -1.41 -19.25 3.67
N ARG A 295 -1.72 -20.55 3.74
CA ARG A 295 -0.70 -21.59 4.04
C ARG A 295 0.45 -21.63 3.02
N GLY A 296 0.21 -21.31 1.76
CA GLY A 296 1.27 -21.17 0.76
C GLY A 296 2.26 -20.03 1.09
N CYS A 297 1.78 -18.91 1.62
CA CYS A 297 2.60 -17.78 2.06
C CYS A 297 3.36 -18.10 3.37
N SER A 298 2.76 -18.86 4.30
CA SER A 298 3.39 -19.24 5.56
C SER A 298 4.60 -20.15 5.33
N LEU A 299 4.54 -21.07 4.35
CA LEU A 299 5.68 -21.92 3.96
C LEU A 299 6.85 -21.07 3.43
N ASN A 300 6.56 -19.98 2.70
CA ASN A 300 7.59 -19.03 2.25
C ASN A 300 8.19 -18.22 3.41
N ALA A 301 7.41 -17.86 4.43
CA ALA A 301 7.91 -17.19 5.62
C ALA A 301 8.79 -18.14 6.49
N GLU A 302 8.46 -19.43 6.58
CA GLU A 302 9.30 -20.42 7.25
C GLU A 302 10.64 -20.62 6.55
N SER A 303 10.69 -20.51 5.22
CA SER A 303 11.95 -20.61 4.48
C SER A 303 12.93 -19.44 4.78
N LEU A 304 12.47 -18.33 5.33
CA LEU A 304 13.33 -17.26 5.86
C LEU A 304 13.94 -17.60 7.23
N ARG A 305 13.33 -18.50 8.01
CA ARG A 305 13.76 -18.87 9.38
C ARG A 305 14.79 -19.98 9.43
N THR A 306 14.90 -20.84 8.42
CA THR A 306 15.84 -21.95 8.41
C THR A 306 17.26 -21.47 8.07
N LYS A 307 18.19 -21.68 9.02
CA LYS A 307 19.62 -21.42 8.89
C LYS A 307 20.28 -22.23 7.79
#